data_fcd0a302da611187ab96a77055a2f21c
#
_entry.id   fcd0a302da611187ab96a77055a2f21c
#
_cell.length_a   1.000
_cell.length_b   1.000
_cell.length_c   1.000
_cell.angle_alpha   90.00
_cell.angle_beta   90.00
_cell.angle_gamma   90.00
#
_symmetry.space_group_name_H-M   'P 1'
#
loop_
_entity.id
_entity.type
_entity.pdbx_description
1 polymer ?
#
loop_
_entity_poly.entity_id
_entity_poly.type
_entity_poly.pdbx_seq_one_letter_code
_entity_poly.pdbx_strand_id
1 'polypeptide(L)'
;DIATFNRFREKVIGRTFEIHSDIDAAINSFANEIPVSYFVQRHILAIKEAFKLTGYSNLRVLRQCIRDFNQIFQGIHIDNGNPYQNKELFHFLIRFVVLYSEMSTSNKDIIANWKQKYAQALASDRPEMLELKRRISAIQQKYQPLEIKYGMDIFRERNDITFIPDFCLKGIDLVGYL
;
A
#
# COMPACT_ATOMS: atom_id res chain seq x y z
N ASP A 1 -12.37 9.00 29.06
CA ASP A 1 -13.66 9.63 28.81
C ASP A 1 -13.48 10.80 27.86
N ILE A 2 -14.22 10.78 26.72
CA ILE A 2 -14.13 11.77 25.63
C ILE A 2 -14.49 13.17 26.15
N ALA A 3 -15.44 13.29 27.08
CA ALA A 3 -15.82 14.57 27.67
C ALA A 3 -14.70 15.20 28.51
N THR A 4 -13.99 14.38 29.25
CA THR A 4 -12.81 14.81 30.04
C THR A 4 -11.67 15.24 29.11
N PHE A 5 -11.42 14.49 28.02
CA PHE A 5 -10.43 14.83 27.01
C PHE A 5 -10.76 16.18 26.33
N ASN A 6 -12.01 16.37 25.90
CA ASN A 6 -12.42 17.63 25.27
C ASN A 6 -12.29 18.83 26.23
N ARG A 7 -12.62 18.67 27.50
CA ARG A 7 -12.47 19.70 28.54
C ARG A 7 -11.00 20.07 28.80
N PHE A 8 -10.10 19.08 28.79
CA PHE A 8 -8.65 19.31 28.87
C PHE A 8 -8.13 19.97 27.59
N ARG A 9 -8.60 19.55 26.42
CA ARG A 9 -8.23 20.12 25.15
C ARG A 9 -8.55 21.62 25.05
N GLU A 10 -9.72 22.05 25.49
CA GLU A 10 -10.09 23.47 25.52
C GLU A 10 -9.22 24.30 26.46
N LYS A 11 -8.80 23.73 27.58
CA LYS A 11 -7.98 24.45 28.58
C LYS A 11 -6.49 24.48 28.26
N VAL A 12 -5.95 23.46 27.61
CA VAL A 12 -4.51 23.28 27.41
C VAL A 12 -4.11 23.56 25.95
N ILE A 13 -5.00 23.26 25.00
CA ILE A 13 -4.73 23.46 23.56
C ILE A 13 -5.57 24.66 23.11
N GLY A 14 -5.04 25.86 23.27
CA GLY A 14 -5.74 27.11 22.96
C GLY A 14 -6.11 27.29 21.49
N ARG A 15 -5.52 26.54 20.56
CA ARG A 15 -5.85 26.52 19.13
C ARG A 15 -5.55 25.15 18.54
N THR A 16 -6.46 24.63 17.74
CA THR A 16 -6.27 23.42 16.93
C THR A 16 -6.10 23.86 15.49
N PHE A 17 -4.99 23.48 14.86
CA PHE A 17 -4.76 23.69 13.44
C PHE A 17 -5.03 22.37 12.72
N GLU A 18 -5.84 22.42 11.69
CA GLU A 18 -6.01 21.31 10.77
C GLU A 18 -4.91 21.41 9.70
N ILE A 19 -4.01 20.45 9.69
CA ILE A 19 -2.93 20.40 8.69
C ILE A 19 -3.41 19.42 7.60
N HIS A 20 -3.74 19.96 6.45
CA HIS A 20 -3.99 19.15 5.26
C HIS A 20 -2.65 18.77 4.64
N SER A 21 -2.42 17.46 4.53
CA SER A 21 -1.21 16.94 3.88
C SER A 21 -1.31 17.14 2.37
N ASP A 22 -0.44 17.94 1.80
CA ASP A 22 -0.28 18.03 0.34
C ASP A 22 0.51 16.79 -0.13
N ILE A 23 -0.25 15.75 -0.51
CA ILE A 23 0.31 14.48 -0.99
C ILE A 23 1.17 14.71 -2.24
N ASP A 24 0.81 15.66 -3.07
CA ASP A 24 1.47 15.95 -4.34
C ASP A 24 2.84 16.58 -4.13
N ALA A 25 2.91 17.59 -3.26
CA ALA A 25 4.17 18.20 -2.87
C ALA A 25 5.07 17.21 -2.11
N ALA A 26 4.49 16.42 -1.23
CA ALA A 26 5.23 15.44 -0.45
C ALA A 26 5.88 14.35 -1.32
N ILE A 27 5.15 13.80 -2.29
CA ILE A 27 5.69 12.77 -3.19
C ILE A 27 6.84 13.33 -4.03
N ASN A 28 6.69 14.54 -4.55
CA ASN A 28 7.77 15.21 -5.30
C ASN A 28 9.00 15.45 -4.41
N SER A 29 8.79 15.86 -3.16
CA SER A 29 9.89 16.02 -2.18
C SER A 29 10.60 14.69 -1.93
N PHE A 30 9.85 13.61 -1.68
CA PHE A 30 10.44 12.29 -1.41
C PHE A 30 11.24 11.75 -2.60
N ALA A 31 10.78 11.99 -3.83
CA ALA A 31 11.50 11.60 -5.02
C ALA A 31 12.84 12.34 -5.18
N ASN A 32 12.98 13.53 -4.59
CA ASN A 32 14.19 14.33 -4.66
C ASN A 32 15.14 14.14 -3.46
N GLU A 33 14.60 13.80 -2.28
CA GLU A 33 15.37 13.65 -1.03
C GLU A 33 16.08 12.29 -0.91
N ILE A 34 15.49 11.25 -1.49
CA ILE A 34 16.01 9.89 -1.42
C ILE A 34 16.74 9.63 -2.73
N PRO A 35 17.90 8.96 -2.73
CA PRO A 35 18.47 8.45 -3.97
C PRO A 35 17.52 7.37 -4.54
N VAL A 36 16.44 7.85 -5.15
CA VAL A 36 15.39 7.02 -5.73
C VAL A 36 15.86 6.57 -7.09
N SER A 37 15.69 5.28 -7.39
CA SER A 37 16.02 4.73 -8.70
C SER A 37 15.26 5.46 -9.81
N TYR A 38 15.89 5.56 -10.99
CA TYR A 38 15.24 6.12 -12.18
C TYR A 38 13.90 5.46 -12.49
N PHE A 39 13.77 4.16 -12.19
CA PHE A 39 12.52 3.43 -12.35
C PHE A 39 11.39 4.01 -11.49
N VAL A 40 11.63 4.24 -10.20
CA VAL A 40 10.62 4.84 -9.29
C VAL A 40 10.28 6.26 -9.71
N GLN A 41 11.28 7.07 -10.08
CA GLN A 41 11.06 8.43 -10.57
C GLN A 41 10.15 8.46 -11.81
N ARG A 42 10.40 7.56 -12.77
CA ARG A 42 9.60 7.43 -13.98
C ARG A 42 8.13 7.10 -13.70
N HIS A 43 7.86 6.36 -12.62
CA HIS A 43 6.52 5.89 -12.26
C HIS A 43 5.88 6.67 -11.09
N ILE A 44 6.42 7.84 -10.74
CA ILE A 44 5.97 8.63 -9.59
C ILE A 44 4.48 9.01 -9.66
N LEU A 45 3.94 9.27 -10.84
CA LEU A 45 2.53 9.59 -11.03
C LEU A 45 1.62 8.39 -10.73
N ALA A 46 2.05 7.18 -11.11
CA ALA A 46 1.30 5.97 -10.81
C ALA A 46 1.35 5.62 -9.30
N ILE A 47 2.49 5.84 -8.65
CA ILE A 47 2.63 5.72 -7.20
C ILE A 47 1.65 6.66 -6.49
N LYS A 48 1.61 7.93 -6.91
CA LYS A 48 0.72 8.95 -6.38
C LYS A 48 -0.75 8.56 -6.52
N GLU A 49 -1.15 8.12 -7.70
CA GLU A 49 -2.51 7.66 -7.97
C GLU A 49 -2.88 6.47 -7.10
N ALA A 50 -2.02 5.46 -7.04
CA ALA A 50 -2.21 4.28 -6.19
C ALA A 50 -2.34 4.66 -4.71
N PHE A 51 -1.46 5.51 -4.20
CA PHE A 51 -1.51 5.95 -2.81
C PHE A 51 -2.76 6.78 -2.50
N LYS A 52 -3.14 7.72 -3.36
CA LYS A 52 -4.38 8.52 -3.19
C LYS A 52 -5.62 7.61 -3.12
N LEU A 53 -5.66 6.58 -3.96
CA LEU A 53 -6.77 5.64 -3.98
C LEU A 53 -6.88 4.82 -2.68
N THR A 54 -5.78 4.62 -1.94
CA THR A 54 -5.84 3.97 -0.63
C THR A 54 -6.66 4.78 0.38
N GLY A 55 -6.85 6.08 0.16
CA GLY A 55 -7.48 7.00 1.13
C GLY A 55 -6.64 7.20 2.39
N TYR A 56 -5.42 6.69 2.42
CA TYR A 56 -4.52 6.82 3.55
C TYR A 56 -3.69 8.10 3.43
N SER A 57 -3.68 8.92 4.48
CA SER A 57 -3.06 10.25 4.44
C SER A 57 -1.70 10.33 5.15
N ASN A 58 -1.22 9.23 5.74
CA ASN A 58 0.03 9.24 6.48
C ASN A 58 1.24 9.22 5.53
N LEU A 59 1.77 10.39 5.24
CA LEU A 59 2.92 10.58 4.36
C LEU A 59 4.20 9.87 4.84
N ARG A 60 4.33 9.59 6.14
CA ARG A 60 5.46 8.81 6.67
C ARG A 60 5.43 7.37 6.13
N VAL A 61 4.24 6.77 6.05
CA VAL A 61 4.06 5.43 5.48
C VAL A 61 4.42 5.42 4.00
N LEU A 62 3.98 6.42 3.23
CA LEU A 62 4.34 6.56 1.83
C LEU A 62 5.85 6.73 1.63
N ARG A 63 6.49 7.60 2.42
CA ARG A 63 7.95 7.80 2.36
C ARG A 63 8.70 6.51 2.65
N GLN A 64 8.26 5.76 3.66
CA GLN A 64 8.88 4.47 4.00
C GLN A 64 8.63 3.44 2.89
N CYS A 65 7.43 3.37 2.36
CA CYS A 65 7.09 2.50 1.23
C CYS A 65 8.02 2.73 0.02
N ILE A 66 8.23 3.99 -0.38
CA ILE A 66 9.13 4.35 -1.49
C ILE A 66 10.58 3.93 -1.18
N ARG A 67 11.03 4.15 0.04
CA ARG A 67 12.38 3.79 0.48
C ARG A 67 12.59 2.28 0.46
N ASP A 68 11.65 1.53 1.01
CA ASP A 68 11.71 0.07 1.10
C ASP A 68 11.66 -0.56 -0.30
N PHE A 69 10.76 -0.06 -1.16
CA PHE A 69 10.73 -0.50 -2.55
C PHE A 69 12.06 -0.24 -3.26
N ASN A 70 12.63 0.95 -3.09
CA ASN A 70 13.90 1.29 -3.73
C ASN A 70 15.05 0.39 -3.24
N GLN A 71 15.04 0.02 -1.96
CA GLN A 71 16.01 -0.93 -1.39
C GLN A 71 15.85 -2.33 -1.99
N ILE A 72 14.61 -2.83 -2.09
CA ILE A 72 14.29 -4.09 -2.78
C ILE A 72 14.78 -4.05 -4.22
N PHE A 73 14.44 -2.96 -4.92
CA PHE A 73 14.79 -2.77 -6.32
C PHE A 73 16.30 -2.78 -6.59
N GLN A 74 17.12 -2.25 -5.68
CA GLN A 74 18.57 -2.29 -5.82
C GLN A 74 19.14 -3.71 -5.80
N GLY A 75 18.45 -4.66 -5.16
CA GLY A 75 18.81 -6.08 -5.14
C GLY A 75 18.36 -6.85 -6.39
N ILE A 76 17.51 -6.28 -7.24
CA ILE A 76 16.97 -6.95 -8.44
C ILE A 76 17.87 -6.64 -9.64
N HIS A 77 18.41 -7.70 -10.24
CA HIS A 77 19.11 -7.55 -11.51
C HIS A 77 18.10 -7.35 -12.65
N ILE A 78 18.06 -6.13 -13.21
CA ILE A 78 17.10 -5.77 -14.25
C ILE A 78 17.81 -5.76 -15.59
N ASP A 79 17.30 -6.57 -16.50
CA ASP A 79 17.60 -6.42 -17.92
C ASP A 79 16.75 -5.27 -18.49
N ASN A 80 17.37 -4.09 -18.58
CA ASN A 80 16.71 -2.87 -19.07
C ASN A 80 16.16 -2.99 -20.50
N GLY A 81 16.56 -4.01 -21.24
CA GLY A 81 16.07 -4.31 -22.59
C GLY A 81 14.82 -5.18 -22.62
N ASN A 82 14.42 -5.79 -21.51
CA ASN A 82 13.29 -6.71 -21.47
C ASN A 82 11.98 -6.01 -21.11
N PRO A 83 11.05 -5.78 -22.07
CA PRO A 83 9.80 -5.07 -21.83
C PRO A 83 8.85 -5.83 -20.88
N TYR A 84 8.90 -7.16 -20.86
CA TYR A 84 8.09 -7.98 -19.96
C TYR A 84 8.52 -7.80 -18.51
N GLN A 85 9.83 -7.81 -18.26
CA GLN A 85 10.39 -7.60 -16.93
C GLN A 85 10.06 -6.19 -16.41
N ASN A 86 10.12 -5.18 -17.25
CA ASN A 86 9.72 -3.82 -16.88
C ASN A 86 8.24 -3.72 -16.52
N LYS A 87 7.36 -4.41 -17.24
CA LYS A 87 5.93 -4.45 -16.97
C LYS A 87 5.62 -5.15 -15.63
N GLU A 88 6.22 -6.30 -15.40
CA GLU A 88 6.02 -7.06 -14.15
C GLU A 88 6.55 -6.27 -12.95
N LEU A 89 7.68 -5.61 -13.09
CA LEU A 89 8.24 -4.75 -12.05
C LEU A 89 7.35 -3.54 -11.76
N PHE A 90 6.76 -2.94 -12.79
CA PHE A 90 5.79 -1.87 -12.62
C PHE A 90 4.53 -2.36 -11.88
N HIS A 91 4.00 -3.54 -12.24
CA HIS A 91 2.88 -4.14 -11.54
C HIS A 91 3.23 -4.43 -10.07
N PHE A 92 4.45 -4.93 -9.82
CA PHE A 92 4.94 -5.15 -8.47
C PHE A 92 5.01 -3.84 -7.67
N LEU A 93 5.53 -2.76 -8.26
CA LEU A 93 5.57 -1.44 -7.62
C LEU A 93 4.18 -0.96 -7.19
N ILE A 94 3.19 -1.04 -8.08
CA ILE A 94 1.82 -0.59 -7.77
C ILE A 94 1.20 -1.44 -6.66
N ARG A 95 1.35 -2.77 -6.73
CA ARG A 95 0.92 -3.68 -5.65
C ARG A 95 1.61 -3.33 -4.34
N PHE A 96 2.92 -3.11 -4.38
CA PHE A 96 3.69 -2.77 -3.20
C PHE A 96 3.12 -1.52 -2.51
N VAL A 97 2.86 -0.45 -3.25
CA VAL A 97 2.27 0.79 -2.71
C VAL A 97 0.90 0.54 -2.09
N VAL A 98 0.02 -0.19 -2.78
CA VAL A 98 -1.34 -0.48 -2.29
C VAL A 98 -1.30 -1.35 -1.05
N LEU A 99 -0.65 -2.51 -1.12
CA LEU A 99 -0.63 -3.49 -0.03
C LEU A 99 0.11 -2.95 1.20
N TYR A 100 1.23 -2.25 0.99
CA TYR A 100 1.99 -1.59 2.06
C TYR A 100 1.12 -0.56 2.81
N SER A 101 0.36 0.24 2.07
CA SER A 101 -0.54 1.24 2.67
C SER A 101 -1.70 0.57 3.40
N GLU A 102 -2.34 -0.44 2.81
CA GLU A 102 -3.45 -1.17 3.45
C GLU A 102 -3.01 -1.93 4.71
N MET A 103 -1.76 -2.39 4.80
CA MET A 103 -1.19 -2.97 6.01
C MET A 103 -1.13 -1.98 7.19
N SER A 104 -1.27 -0.69 6.92
CA SER A 104 -1.32 0.37 7.94
C SER A 104 -2.75 0.81 8.28
N THR A 105 -3.76 0.15 7.72
CA THR A 105 -5.19 0.44 7.91
C THR A 105 -5.90 -0.64 8.75
N SER A 106 -7.22 -0.49 8.92
CA SER A 106 -8.08 -1.51 9.53
C SER A 106 -8.21 -2.80 8.68
N ASN A 107 -7.69 -2.80 7.45
CA ASN A 107 -7.70 -3.96 6.56
C ASN A 107 -6.48 -4.87 6.72
N LYS A 108 -5.56 -4.54 7.63
CA LYS A 108 -4.31 -5.27 7.86
C LYS A 108 -4.52 -6.80 7.99
N ASP A 109 -5.51 -7.22 8.77
CA ASP A 109 -5.81 -8.63 9.01
C ASP A 109 -6.28 -9.37 7.74
N ILE A 110 -7.02 -8.68 6.86
CA ILE A 110 -7.48 -9.22 5.58
C ILE A 110 -6.32 -9.30 4.60
N ILE A 111 -5.54 -8.23 4.46
CA ILE A 111 -4.42 -8.16 3.54
C ILE A 111 -3.32 -9.17 3.89
N ALA A 112 -2.95 -9.24 5.17
CA ALA A 112 -1.92 -10.18 5.64
C ALA A 112 -2.29 -11.66 5.42
N ASN A 113 -3.58 -11.97 5.37
CA ASN A 113 -4.10 -13.33 5.21
C ASN A 113 -5.05 -13.42 4.00
N TRP A 114 -4.81 -12.65 2.94
CA TRP A 114 -5.74 -12.47 1.82
C TRP A 114 -6.27 -13.79 1.26
N LYS A 115 -5.37 -14.70 0.90
CA LYS A 115 -5.73 -16.01 0.34
C LYS A 115 -6.68 -16.79 1.24
N GLN A 116 -6.33 -16.89 2.52
CA GLN A 116 -7.13 -17.61 3.51
C GLN A 116 -8.48 -16.92 3.74
N LYS A 117 -8.49 -15.59 3.90
CA LYS A 117 -9.69 -14.80 4.12
C LYS A 117 -10.63 -14.84 2.92
N TYR A 118 -10.08 -14.75 1.72
CA TYR A 118 -10.85 -14.87 0.49
C TYR A 118 -11.49 -16.25 0.34
N ALA A 119 -10.71 -17.32 0.55
CA ALA A 119 -11.23 -18.69 0.53
C ALA A 119 -12.32 -18.92 1.59
N GLN A 120 -12.12 -18.44 2.82
CA GLN A 120 -13.13 -18.51 3.88
C GLN A 120 -14.42 -17.77 3.50
N ALA A 121 -14.29 -16.59 2.91
CA ALA A 121 -15.44 -15.81 2.47
C ALA A 121 -16.25 -16.54 1.39
N LEU A 122 -15.60 -17.25 0.45
CA LEU A 122 -16.27 -18.01 -0.59
C LEU A 122 -16.94 -19.29 -0.07
N ALA A 123 -16.36 -19.93 0.95
CA ALA A 123 -16.76 -21.26 1.40
C ALA A 123 -18.03 -21.27 2.29
N SER A 124 -18.54 -20.13 2.75
CA SER A 124 -19.62 -20.11 3.73
C SER A 124 -20.52 -18.87 3.63
N ASP A 125 -21.82 -19.09 3.76
CA ASP A 125 -22.83 -18.02 3.82
C ASP A 125 -23.25 -17.67 5.27
N ARG A 126 -22.47 -18.06 6.25
CA ARG A 126 -22.71 -17.68 7.65
C ARG A 126 -22.71 -16.16 7.82
N PRO A 127 -23.52 -15.60 8.73
CA PRO A 127 -23.60 -14.15 8.93
C PRO A 127 -22.24 -13.47 9.18
N GLU A 128 -21.36 -14.14 9.90
CA GLU A 128 -19.99 -13.66 10.18
C GLU A 128 -19.15 -13.55 8.89
N MET A 129 -19.39 -14.43 7.94
CA MET A 129 -18.71 -14.41 6.64
C MET A 129 -19.28 -13.35 5.71
N LEU A 130 -20.53 -12.93 5.89
CA LEU A 130 -21.13 -11.87 5.08
C LEU A 130 -20.40 -10.54 5.28
N GLU A 131 -20.01 -10.23 6.51
CA GLU A 131 -19.22 -9.01 6.77
C GLU A 131 -17.83 -9.11 6.17
N LEU A 132 -17.17 -10.26 6.27
CA LEU A 132 -15.87 -10.49 5.61
C LEU A 132 -16.00 -10.37 4.08
N LYS A 133 -17.07 -10.94 3.47
CA LYS A 133 -17.36 -10.79 2.03
C LYS A 133 -17.50 -9.32 1.65
N ARG A 134 -18.26 -8.54 2.41
CA ARG A 134 -18.46 -7.10 2.16
C ARG A 134 -17.13 -6.34 2.20
N ARG A 135 -16.30 -6.58 3.23
CA ARG A 135 -15.00 -5.93 3.35
C ARG A 135 -14.07 -6.29 2.19
N ILE A 136 -13.98 -7.57 1.82
CA ILE A 136 -13.19 -8.03 0.68
C ILE A 136 -13.68 -7.38 -0.62
N SER A 137 -14.99 -7.42 -0.88
CA SER A 137 -15.58 -6.80 -2.08
C SER A 137 -15.32 -5.30 -2.12
N ALA A 138 -15.43 -4.61 -1.00
CA ALA A 138 -15.13 -3.18 -0.91
C ALA A 138 -13.66 -2.87 -1.23
N ILE A 139 -12.73 -3.70 -0.75
CA ILE A 139 -11.30 -3.57 -1.06
C ILE A 139 -11.08 -3.79 -2.57
N GLN A 140 -11.64 -4.85 -3.16
CA GLN A 140 -11.49 -5.12 -4.59
C GLN A 140 -12.08 -4.00 -5.45
N GLN A 141 -13.30 -3.55 -5.15
CA GLN A 141 -13.95 -2.45 -5.87
C GLN A 141 -13.16 -1.14 -5.78
N LYS A 142 -12.58 -0.85 -4.63
CA LYS A 142 -11.73 0.34 -4.41
C LYS A 142 -10.56 0.40 -5.39
N TYR A 143 -9.93 -0.73 -5.70
CA TYR A 143 -8.74 -0.77 -6.54
C TYR A 143 -9.00 -1.16 -8.00
N GLN A 144 -10.22 -1.55 -8.35
CA GLN A 144 -10.61 -1.88 -9.72
C GLN A 144 -10.20 -0.83 -10.77
N PRO A 145 -10.28 0.50 -10.49
CA PRO A 145 -9.82 1.50 -11.47
C PRO A 145 -8.34 1.38 -11.82
N LEU A 146 -7.47 1.05 -10.85
CA LEU A 146 -6.04 0.82 -11.11
C LEU A 146 -5.82 -0.47 -11.91
N GLU A 147 -6.56 -1.52 -11.58
CA GLU A 147 -6.47 -2.81 -12.26
C GLU A 147 -6.83 -2.69 -13.73
N ILE A 148 -7.93 -2.00 -14.04
CA ILE A 148 -8.36 -1.72 -15.41
C ILE A 148 -7.32 -0.85 -16.14
N LYS A 149 -6.90 0.26 -15.51
CA LYS A 149 -6.00 1.23 -16.13
C LYS A 149 -4.65 0.64 -16.51
N TYR A 150 -4.09 -0.21 -15.63
CA TYR A 150 -2.76 -0.76 -15.80
C TYR A 150 -2.73 -2.21 -16.31
N GLY A 151 -3.90 -2.81 -16.53
CA GLY A 151 -4.01 -4.20 -17.01
C GLY A 151 -3.38 -5.19 -16.04
N MET A 152 -3.65 -5.02 -14.74
CA MET A 152 -3.08 -5.83 -13.66
C MET A 152 -4.19 -6.30 -12.72
N ASP A 153 -3.87 -7.26 -11.87
CA ASP A 153 -4.69 -7.69 -10.74
C ASP A 153 -3.86 -7.50 -9.47
N ILE A 154 -4.33 -6.62 -8.58
CA ILE A 154 -3.61 -6.26 -7.35
C ILE A 154 -3.61 -7.44 -6.37
N PHE A 155 -4.67 -8.23 -6.36
CA PHE A 155 -4.89 -9.32 -5.39
C PHE A 155 -4.68 -10.72 -5.99
N ARG A 156 -4.21 -10.81 -7.25
CA ARG A 156 -3.92 -12.09 -7.88
C ARG A 156 -2.86 -12.85 -7.08
N GLU A 157 -3.07 -14.16 -6.96
CA GLU A 157 -2.13 -15.08 -6.31
C GLU A 157 -0.77 -15.06 -7.03
N ARG A 158 0.14 -14.32 -6.47
CA ARG A 158 1.57 -14.33 -6.77
C ARG A 158 2.34 -14.29 -5.44
N ASN A 159 3.58 -14.66 -5.46
CA ASN A 159 4.44 -14.65 -4.27
C ASN A 159 4.54 -13.27 -3.63
N ASP A 160 4.39 -12.20 -4.41
CA ASP A 160 4.44 -10.81 -3.94
C ASP A 160 3.29 -10.44 -2.98
N ILE A 161 2.09 -11.06 -3.09
CA ILE A 161 0.98 -10.81 -2.16
C ILE A 161 1.30 -11.30 -0.75
N THR A 162 2.01 -12.39 -0.61
CA THR A 162 2.46 -12.88 0.70
C THR A 162 3.74 -12.20 1.17
N PHE A 163 4.65 -11.91 0.24
CA PHE A 163 5.91 -11.26 0.51
C PHE A 163 5.74 -9.85 1.08
N ILE A 164 4.90 -9.00 0.48
CA ILE A 164 4.73 -7.60 0.90
C ILE A 164 4.19 -7.51 2.35
N PRO A 165 3.10 -8.21 2.73
CA PRO A 165 2.67 -8.26 4.12
C PRO A 165 3.72 -8.81 5.07
N ASP A 166 4.41 -9.88 4.69
CA ASP A 166 5.47 -10.46 5.51
C ASP A 166 6.64 -9.49 5.70
N PHE A 167 7.05 -8.78 4.65
CA PHE A 167 8.05 -7.72 4.73
C PHE A 167 7.61 -6.59 5.68
N CYS A 168 6.38 -6.11 5.56
CA CYS A 168 5.83 -5.08 6.44
C CYS A 168 5.72 -5.52 7.90
N LEU A 169 5.48 -6.81 8.15
CA LEU A 169 5.28 -7.35 9.49
C LEU A 169 6.58 -7.73 10.20
N LYS A 170 7.53 -8.28 9.46
CA LYS A 170 8.69 -8.99 10.03
C LYS A 170 10.03 -8.35 9.68
N GLY A 171 10.06 -7.40 8.72
CA GLY A 171 11.33 -6.84 8.22
C GLY A 171 12.24 -7.91 7.63
N ILE A 172 11.69 -8.83 6.83
CA ILE A 172 12.38 -10.03 6.36
C ILE A 172 13.56 -9.67 5.46
N ASP A 173 14.68 -10.34 5.68
CA ASP A 173 15.84 -10.34 4.81
C ASP A 173 15.47 -10.85 3.41
N LEU A 174 15.71 -10.03 2.40
CA LEU A 174 15.32 -10.22 1.00
C LEU A 174 15.99 -11.37 0.27
N VAL A 175 17.06 -11.92 0.85
CA VAL A 175 17.97 -12.87 0.17
C VAL A 175 17.33 -14.21 -0.20
N GLY A 176 16.17 -14.53 0.34
CA GLY A 176 15.48 -15.82 0.10
C GLY A 176 14.29 -15.77 -0.87
N TYR A 177 13.89 -14.58 -1.38
CA TYR A 177 12.67 -14.42 -2.20
C TYR A 177 12.92 -13.95 -3.64
N LEU A 178 14.17 -13.63 -3.99
CA LEU A 178 14.64 -13.27 -5.32
C LEU A 178 15.35 -14.43 -5.97
#